data_717bd04669d3e472abf4f09572a98e55
#
_entry.id   717bd04669d3e472abf4f09572a98e55
#
_cell.length_a   1.000
_cell.length_b   1.000
_cell.length_c   1.000
_cell.angle_alpha   90.00
_cell.angle_beta   90.00
_cell.angle_gamma   90.00
#
_symmetry.space_group_name_H-M   'P 1'
#
loop_
_entity.id
_entity.type
_entity.pdbx_description
1 polymer ?
#
loop_
_entity_poly.entity_id
_entity_poly.type
_entity_poly.pdbx_seq_one_letter_code
_entity_poly.pdbx_strand_id
1 'polypeptide(L)'
;ILFVCLGNICRSPMAEYVLRHQAAERGLSHLVETASAGTSGWHDGEDMHRGTRAELKAHGIAADGFSSRKIRREDPAHYDLIIAMDDDNLAELERQFGRRPGKQFKLTDLIPDSGYQAVPDPWYTGDFAETFRLVSAAAEALLDRLETAE
;
A
#
# COMPACT_ATOMS: atom_id res chain seq x y z
N ILE A 1 -5.05 7.83 -2.15
CA ILE A 1 -4.85 6.38 -2.26
C ILE A 1 -4.50 5.83 -0.90
N LEU A 2 -5.26 4.85 -0.44
CA LEU A 2 -5.05 4.18 0.83
C LEU A 2 -4.61 2.73 0.56
N PHE A 3 -3.45 2.34 1.08
CA PHE A 3 -3.00 0.96 1.02
C PHE A 3 -3.36 0.24 2.32
N VAL A 4 -3.84 -0.99 2.22
CA VAL A 4 -4.34 -1.73 3.39
C VAL A 4 -3.73 -3.12 3.45
N CYS A 5 -3.17 -3.47 4.61
CA CYS A 5 -2.76 -4.83 4.93
C CYS A 5 -3.33 -5.21 6.31
N LEU A 6 -2.89 -6.31 6.90
CA LEU A 6 -3.43 -6.76 8.17
C LEU A 6 -3.02 -5.83 9.33
N GLY A 7 -1.73 -5.67 9.55
CA GLY A 7 -1.22 -4.96 10.74
C GLY A 7 -0.78 -3.52 10.51
N ASN A 8 -0.70 -3.09 9.27
CA ASN A 8 -0.20 -1.75 8.90
C ASN A 8 1.22 -1.48 9.42
N ILE A 9 2.08 -2.50 9.40
CA ILE A 9 3.50 -2.33 9.76
C ILE A 9 4.47 -2.84 8.70
N CYS A 10 4.06 -3.71 7.77
CA CYS A 10 4.96 -4.26 6.75
C CYS A 10 4.60 -3.80 5.34
N ARG A 11 3.59 -4.43 4.72
CA ARG A 11 3.28 -4.24 3.30
C ARG A 11 2.67 -2.89 2.96
N SER A 12 1.65 -2.47 3.67
CA SER A 12 0.95 -1.21 3.35
C SER A 12 1.80 0.02 3.64
N PRO A 13 2.61 0.08 4.73
CA PRO A 13 3.53 1.20 4.90
C PRO A 13 4.55 1.28 3.78
N MET A 14 5.08 0.13 3.33
CA MET A 14 6.03 0.13 2.23
C MET A 14 5.41 0.70 0.96
N ALA A 15 4.20 0.29 0.62
CA ALA A 15 3.50 0.79 -0.57
C ALA A 15 3.24 2.30 -0.47
N GLU A 16 2.84 2.77 0.70
CA GLU A 16 2.60 4.19 0.93
C GLU A 16 3.83 5.04 0.59
N TYR A 17 4.99 4.67 1.15
CA TYR A 17 6.20 5.46 0.98
C TYR A 17 6.85 5.27 -0.38
N VAL A 18 6.74 4.08 -0.98
CA VAL A 18 7.24 3.85 -2.34
C VAL A 18 6.46 4.69 -3.34
N LEU A 19 5.13 4.69 -3.26
CA LEU A 19 4.32 5.48 -4.19
C LEU A 19 4.58 6.97 -4.01
N ARG A 20 4.67 7.45 -2.78
CA ARG A 20 4.98 8.84 -2.49
C ARG A 20 6.32 9.26 -3.10
N HIS A 21 7.33 8.41 -2.93
CA HIS A 21 8.67 8.66 -3.46
C HIS A 21 8.68 8.69 -4.99
N GLN A 22 8.07 7.71 -5.64
CA GLN A 22 8.01 7.66 -7.11
C GLN A 22 7.23 8.84 -7.67
N ALA A 23 6.13 9.23 -7.02
CA ALA A 23 5.35 10.39 -7.46
C ALA A 23 6.19 11.66 -7.39
N ALA A 24 6.97 11.84 -6.33
CA ALA A 24 7.86 12.99 -6.20
C ALA A 24 8.92 13.00 -7.29
N GLU A 25 9.51 11.85 -7.60
CA GLU A 25 10.52 11.74 -8.65
C GLU A 25 9.97 12.09 -10.03
N ARG A 26 8.68 11.83 -10.28
CA ARG A 26 8.03 12.16 -11.55
C ARG A 26 7.41 13.56 -11.58
N GLY A 27 7.51 14.31 -10.48
CA GLY A 27 6.86 15.62 -10.38
C GLY A 27 5.35 15.54 -10.25
N LEU A 28 4.82 14.41 -9.73
CA LEU A 28 3.39 14.15 -9.63
C LEU A 28 2.84 14.23 -8.20
N SER A 29 3.63 14.76 -7.26
CA SER A 29 3.20 14.84 -5.86
C SER A 29 1.88 15.60 -5.67
N HIS A 30 1.59 16.54 -6.56
CA HIS A 30 0.35 17.32 -6.51
C HIS A 30 -0.89 16.52 -6.91
N LEU A 31 -0.72 15.36 -7.55
CA LEU A 31 -1.81 14.52 -8.01
C LEU A 31 -2.12 13.36 -7.06
N VAL A 32 -1.20 13.04 -6.15
CA VAL A 32 -1.28 11.80 -5.37
C VAL A 32 -1.08 12.06 -3.89
N GLU A 33 -2.11 11.79 -3.11
CA GLU A 33 -2.00 11.68 -1.65
C GLU A 33 -1.91 10.20 -1.32
N THR A 34 -0.92 9.81 -0.51
CA THR A 34 -0.71 8.41 -0.13
C THR A 34 -0.89 8.23 1.37
N ALA A 35 -1.52 7.12 1.75
CA ALA A 35 -1.69 6.76 3.14
C ALA A 35 -1.77 5.23 3.24
N SER A 36 -1.74 4.72 4.47
CA SER A 36 -1.91 3.29 4.71
C SER A 36 -2.65 3.04 6.02
N ALA A 37 -3.25 1.86 6.13
CA ALA A 37 -3.98 1.45 7.32
C ALA A 37 -3.99 -0.08 7.42
N GLY A 38 -4.39 -0.59 8.57
CA GLY A 38 -4.54 -2.02 8.80
C GLY A 38 -6.00 -2.42 8.94
N THR A 39 -6.31 -3.67 8.61
CA THR A 39 -7.62 -4.22 8.91
C THR A 39 -7.75 -4.53 10.40
N SER A 40 -6.63 -4.74 11.09
CA SER A 40 -6.59 -4.88 12.54
C SER A 40 -6.04 -3.62 13.20
N GLY A 41 -6.33 -3.45 14.48
CA GLY A 41 -5.76 -2.37 15.28
C GLY A 41 -4.60 -2.83 16.18
N TRP A 42 -4.05 -4.00 15.92
CA TRP A 42 -3.06 -4.64 16.80
C TRP A 42 -1.81 -3.79 17.02
N HIS A 43 -1.43 -2.98 16.04
CA HIS A 43 -0.23 -2.17 16.08
C HIS A 43 -0.52 -0.66 16.08
N ASP A 44 -1.75 -0.26 16.39
CA ASP A 44 -2.13 1.16 16.37
C ASP A 44 -1.13 2.01 17.15
N GLY A 45 -0.66 3.07 16.51
CA GLY A 45 0.31 3.99 17.10
C GLY A 45 1.76 3.57 16.98
N GLU A 46 2.04 2.36 16.51
CA GLU A 46 3.42 1.86 16.36
C GLU A 46 4.05 2.31 15.06
N ASP A 47 5.37 2.35 15.03
CA ASP A 47 6.13 2.55 13.81
C ASP A 47 6.04 1.31 12.91
N MET A 48 6.44 1.46 11.66
CA MET A 48 6.51 0.33 10.73
C MET A 48 7.56 -0.70 11.19
N HIS A 49 7.40 -1.92 10.74
CA HIS A 49 8.35 -3.00 11.02
C HIS A 49 9.76 -2.59 10.57
N ARG A 50 10.77 -2.96 11.38
CA ARG A 50 12.16 -2.61 11.09
C ARG A 50 12.63 -3.09 9.73
N GLY A 51 12.11 -4.23 9.23
CA GLY A 51 12.44 -4.76 7.91
C GLY A 51 11.93 -3.87 6.78
N THR A 52 10.72 -3.34 6.93
CA THR A 52 10.16 -2.38 5.99
C THR A 52 10.99 -1.10 5.98
N ARG A 53 11.31 -0.58 7.15
CA ARG A 53 12.11 0.63 7.27
C ARG A 53 13.50 0.45 6.67
N ALA A 54 14.15 -0.69 6.94
CA ALA A 54 15.48 -0.99 6.40
C ALA A 54 15.46 -1.10 4.88
N GLU A 55 14.42 -1.75 4.32
CA GLU A 55 14.30 -1.89 2.86
C GLU A 55 14.07 -0.53 2.19
N LEU A 56 13.21 0.31 2.75
CA LEU A 56 12.99 1.67 2.25
C LEU A 56 14.28 2.48 2.29
N LYS A 57 14.99 2.42 3.41
CA LYS A 57 16.27 3.14 3.57
C LYS A 57 17.31 2.68 2.56
N ALA A 58 17.38 1.37 2.27
CA ALA A 58 18.31 0.80 1.30
C ALA A 58 18.06 1.38 -0.11
N HIS A 59 16.85 1.84 -0.39
CA HIS A 59 16.51 2.45 -1.67
C HIS A 59 16.42 3.99 -1.59
N GLY A 60 16.92 4.59 -0.52
CA GLY A 60 16.97 6.05 -0.38
C GLY A 60 15.63 6.70 -0.07
N ILE A 61 14.68 5.94 0.47
CA ILE A 61 13.34 6.44 0.77
C ILE A 61 13.21 6.73 2.25
N ALA A 62 13.01 8.00 2.60
CA ALA A 62 12.78 8.42 3.98
C ALA A 62 11.34 8.10 4.39
N ALA A 63 11.17 7.62 5.62
CA ALA A 63 9.88 7.20 6.14
C ALA A 63 9.69 7.61 7.60
N ASP A 64 10.11 8.83 7.93
CA ASP A 64 10.02 9.34 9.29
C ASP A 64 8.59 9.76 9.64
N GLY A 65 8.22 9.58 10.91
CA GLY A 65 6.94 10.04 11.41
C GLY A 65 5.76 9.09 11.13
N PHE A 66 6.02 7.89 10.63
CA PHE A 66 4.96 6.93 10.38
C PHE A 66 4.34 6.41 11.68
N SER A 67 3.01 6.26 11.68
CA SER A 67 2.27 5.67 12.78
C SER A 67 1.16 4.80 12.23
N SER A 68 1.11 3.54 12.66
CA SER A 68 0.09 2.59 12.22
C SER A 68 -1.30 2.98 12.70
N ARG A 69 -2.31 2.68 11.89
CA ARG A 69 -3.71 2.88 12.27
C ARG A 69 -4.62 1.82 11.66
N LYS A 70 -5.75 1.60 12.28
CA LYS A 70 -6.79 0.73 11.73
C LYS A 70 -7.62 1.52 10.71
N ILE A 71 -8.21 0.82 9.72
CA ILE A 71 -9.16 1.43 8.78
C ILE A 71 -10.35 2.04 9.55
N ARG A 72 -10.91 3.11 8.99
CA ARG A 72 -12.02 3.85 9.58
C ARG A 72 -13.20 3.89 8.63
N ARG A 73 -14.40 4.06 9.20
CA ARG A 73 -15.63 4.09 8.42
C ARG A 73 -15.63 5.19 7.36
N GLU A 74 -14.98 6.32 7.61
CA GLU A 74 -14.90 7.45 6.68
C GLU A 74 -13.88 7.30 5.57
N ASP A 75 -13.01 6.27 5.63
CA ASP A 75 -11.95 6.09 4.62
C ASP A 75 -12.47 6.02 3.18
N PRO A 76 -13.57 5.29 2.87
CA PRO A 76 -14.07 5.26 1.49
C PRO A 76 -14.54 6.60 0.96
N ALA A 77 -14.95 7.51 1.82
CA ALA A 77 -15.37 8.86 1.39
C ALA A 77 -14.16 9.76 1.14
N HIS A 78 -13.04 9.49 1.81
CA HIS A 78 -11.84 10.33 1.73
C HIS A 78 -10.89 9.92 0.60
N TYR A 79 -10.73 8.62 0.36
CA TYR A 79 -9.76 8.11 -0.62
C TYR A 79 -10.43 7.68 -1.90
N ASP A 80 -9.80 7.99 -3.02
CA ASP A 80 -10.29 7.58 -4.35
C ASP A 80 -10.07 6.09 -4.60
N LEU A 81 -8.94 5.55 -4.12
CA LEU A 81 -8.60 4.14 -4.26
C LEU A 81 -8.19 3.56 -2.92
N ILE A 82 -8.65 2.34 -2.64
CA ILE A 82 -8.30 1.59 -1.45
C ILE A 82 -7.74 0.24 -1.93
N ILE A 83 -6.45 0.03 -1.73
CA ILE A 83 -5.72 -1.07 -2.36
C ILE A 83 -5.24 -2.06 -1.30
N ALA A 84 -5.73 -3.29 -1.40
CA ALA A 84 -5.42 -4.37 -0.47
C ALA A 84 -4.17 -5.14 -0.94
N MET A 85 -3.49 -5.80 -0.01
CA MET A 85 -2.29 -6.56 -0.33
C MET A 85 -2.58 -8.02 -0.67
N ASP A 86 -3.69 -8.57 -0.17
CA ASP A 86 -4.08 -9.96 -0.41
C ASP A 86 -5.60 -10.12 -0.38
N ASP A 87 -6.06 -11.36 -0.63
CA ASP A 87 -7.50 -11.65 -0.66
C ASP A 87 -8.16 -11.46 0.70
N ASP A 88 -7.47 -11.78 1.80
CA ASP A 88 -8.03 -11.61 3.14
C ASP A 88 -8.24 -10.13 3.45
N ASN A 89 -7.29 -9.29 3.09
CA ASN A 89 -7.44 -7.84 3.28
C ASN A 89 -8.60 -7.30 2.45
N LEU A 90 -8.72 -7.74 1.19
CA LEU A 90 -9.81 -7.29 0.33
C LEU A 90 -11.17 -7.76 0.85
N ALA A 91 -11.27 -9.00 1.31
CA ALA A 91 -12.50 -9.53 1.88
C ALA A 91 -12.93 -8.72 3.11
N GLU A 92 -11.99 -8.32 3.95
CA GLU A 92 -12.31 -7.50 5.12
C GLU A 92 -12.76 -6.09 4.73
N LEU A 93 -12.16 -5.50 3.71
CA LEU A 93 -12.61 -4.21 3.17
C LEU A 93 -14.05 -4.31 2.65
N GLU A 94 -14.35 -5.38 1.92
CA GLU A 94 -15.70 -5.61 1.38
C GLU A 94 -16.71 -5.85 2.50
N ARG A 95 -16.31 -6.53 3.56
CA ARG A 95 -17.17 -6.75 4.72
C ARG A 95 -17.52 -5.44 5.42
N GLN A 96 -16.55 -4.54 5.58
CA GLN A 96 -16.76 -3.29 6.31
C GLN A 96 -17.34 -2.17 5.45
N PHE A 97 -16.93 -2.07 4.20
CA PHE A 97 -17.28 -0.94 3.33
C PHE A 97 -18.22 -1.32 2.19
N GLY A 98 -18.53 -2.60 2.03
CA GLY A 98 -19.26 -3.10 0.88
C GLY A 98 -18.32 -3.32 -0.31
N ARG A 99 -18.82 -4.01 -1.32
CA ARG A 99 -18.08 -4.28 -2.54
C ARG A 99 -18.06 -3.03 -3.41
N ARG A 100 -16.86 -2.58 -3.79
CA ARG A 100 -16.67 -1.35 -4.59
C ARG A 100 -15.66 -1.63 -5.71
N PRO A 101 -16.06 -2.33 -6.79
CA PRO A 101 -15.16 -2.63 -7.92
C PRO A 101 -14.61 -1.33 -8.50
N GLY A 102 -13.34 -1.34 -8.88
CA GLY A 102 -12.67 -0.16 -9.41
C GLY A 102 -12.17 0.81 -8.36
N LYS A 103 -12.70 0.73 -7.14
CA LYS A 103 -12.24 1.54 -6.00
C LYS A 103 -11.44 0.72 -5.01
N GLN A 104 -11.90 -0.49 -4.72
CA GLN A 104 -11.25 -1.44 -3.79
C GLN A 104 -10.82 -2.67 -4.58
N PHE A 105 -9.50 -2.92 -4.60
CA PHE A 105 -8.94 -4.06 -5.34
C PHE A 105 -7.57 -4.40 -4.74
N LYS A 106 -6.98 -5.49 -5.23
CA LYS A 106 -5.65 -5.90 -4.77
C LYS A 106 -4.55 -5.19 -5.54
N LEU A 107 -3.43 -4.92 -4.86
CA LEU A 107 -2.26 -4.31 -5.48
C LEU A 107 -1.79 -5.11 -6.71
N THR A 108 -1.81 -6.44 -6.63
CA THR A 108 -1.38 -7.30 -7.74
C THR A 108 -2.28 -7.21 -8.96
N ASP A 109 -3.49 -6.67 -8.83
CA ASP A 109 -4.37 -6.42 -9.98
C ASP A 109 -3.78 -5.33 -10.89
N LEU A 110 -2.88 -4.49 -10.37
CA LEU A 110 -2.17 -3.46 -11.16
C LEU A 110 -1.03 -4.05 -11.98
N ILE A 111 -0.57 -5.24 -11.61
CA ILE A 111 0.56 -5.93 -12.23
C ILE A 111 0.18 -7.38 -12.57
N PRO A 112 -0.80 -7.57 -13.49
CA PRO A 112 -1.35 -8.92 -13.76
C PRO A 112 -0.31 -9.90 -14.30
N ASP A 113 0.78 -9.40 -14.89
CA ASP A 113 1.83 -10.25 -15.45
C ASP A 113 2.92 -10.61 -14.44
N SER A 114 2.78 -10.21 -13.18
CA SER A 114 3.80 -10.45 -12.16
C SER A 114 3.94 -11.93 -11.75
N GLY A 115 2.91 -12.73 -11.99
CA GLY A 115 2.86 -14.11 -11.52
C GLY A 115 2.34 -14.24 -10.09
N TYR A 116 2.01 -13.13 -9.45
CA TYR A 116 1.47 -13.11 -8.08
C TYR A 116 0.00 -12.74 -8.08
N GLN A 117 -0.78 -13.43 -7.25
CA GLN A 117 -2.18 -13.08 -6.99
C GLN A 117 -2.34 -12.29 -5.69
N ALA A 118 -1.28 -12.19 -4.92
CA ALA A 118 -1.22 -11.43 -3.66
C ALA A 118 0.21 -11.08 -3.35
N VAL A 119 0.43 -10.05 -2.56
CA VAL A 119 1.76 -9.70 -2.05
C VAL A 119 2.06 -10.61 -0.85
N PRO A 120 3.11 -11.45 -0.92
CA PRO A 120 3.47 -12.29 0.22
C PRO A 120 3.74 -11.44 1.46
N ASP A 121 3.33 -11.94 2.62
CA ASP A 121 3.50 -11.19 3.87
C ASP A 121 4.91 -11.40 4.42
N PRO A 122 5.77 -10.35 4.43
CA PRO A 122 7.15 -10.48 4.90
C PRO A 122 7.26 -10.73 6.40
N TRP A 123 6.19 -10.54 7.15
CA TRP A 123 6.14 -10.95 8.55
C TRP A 123 6.44 -12.45 8.68
N TYR A 124 5.93 -13.25 7.72
CA TYR A 124 6.13 -14.70 7.70
C TYR A 124 7.32 -15.13 6.86
N THR A 125 7.54 -14.49 5.71
CA THR A 125 8.60 -14.89 4.77
C THR A 125 9.96 -14.29 5.11
N GLY A 126 9.98 -13.14 5.77
CA GLY A 126 11.20 -12.37 5.98
C GLY A 126 11.73 -11.69 4.72
N ASP A 127 11.01 -11.79 3.61
CA ASP A 127 11.48 -11.27 2.32
C ASP A 127 10.90 -9.88 2.01
N PHE A 128 11.50 -8.87 2.62
CA PHE A 128 11.11 -7.47 2.41
C PHE A 128 11.52 -6.96 1.03
N ALA A 129 12.59 -7.52 0.44
CA ALA A 129 13.01 -7.14 -0.90
C ALA A 129 11.98 -7.54 -1.95
N GLU A 130 11.34 -8.71 -1.82
CA GLU A 130 10.28 -9.14 -2.73
C GLU A 130 9.06 -8.24 -2.61
N THR A 131 8.68 -7.87 -1.38
CA THR A 131 7.61 -6.91 -1.15
C THR A 131 7.91 -5.58 -1.84
N PHE A 132 9.14 -5.09 -1.69
CA PHE A 132 9.56 -3.84 -2.33
C PHE A 132 9.46 -3.93 -3.86
N ARG A 133 9.91 -5.04 -4.43
CA ARG A 133 9.85 -5.26 -5.88
C ARG A 133 8.41 -5.19 -6.39
N LEU A 134 7.50 -5.86 -5.71
CA LEU A 134 6.09 -5.90 -6.12
C LEU A 134 5.40 -4.55 -5.95
N VAL A 135 5.59 -3.89 -4.81
CA VAL A 135 4.95 -2.58 -4.59
C VAL A 135 5.54 -1.51 -5.51
N SER A 136 6.84 -1.61 -5.85
CA SER A 136 7.47 -0.67 -6.79
C SER A 136 6.89 -0.82 -8.19
N ALA A 137 6.72 -2.05 -8.65
CA ALA A 137 6.12 -2.32 -9.97
C ALA A 137 4.67 -1.83 -10.03
N ALA A 138 3.91 -2.07 -8.98
CA ALA A 138 2.51 -1.62 -8.91
C ALA A 138 2.41 -0.09 -8.87
N ALA A 139 3.31 0.56 -8.12
CA ALA A 139 3.35 2.02 -8.05
C ALA A 139 3.66 2.63 -9.42
N GLU A 140 4.61 2.06 -10.16
CA GLU A 140 4.90 2.50 -11.53
C GLU A 140 3.67 2.38 -12.43
N ALA A 141 2.99 1.23 -12.39
CA ALA A 141 1.80 0.99 -13.20
C ALA A 141 0.68 1.99 -12.86
N LEU A 142 0.51 2.28 -11.58
CA LEU A 142 -0.50 3.22 -11.11
C LEU A 142 -0.20 4.64 -11.58
N LEU A 143 1.05 5.09 -11.43
CA LEU A 143 1.46 6.42 -11.87
C LEU A 143 1.36 6.57 -13.39
N ASP A 144 1.67 5.53 -14.14
CA ASP A 144 1.51 5.54 -15.60
C ASP A 144 0.04 5.78 -15.99
N ARG A 145 -0.90 5.16 -15.27
CA ARG A 145 -2.34 5.39 -15.51
C ARG A 145 -2.75 6.82 -15.19
N LEU A 146 -2.22 7.38 -14.09
CA LEU A 146 -2.55 8.75 -13.68
C LEU A 146 -2.00 9.78 -14.68
N GLU A 147 -0.78 9.58 -15.19
CA GLU A 147 -0.21 10.45 -16.21
C GLU A 147 -1.02 10.41 -17.50
N THR A 148 -1.46 9.22 -17.91
CA THR A 148 -2.27 9.04 -19.12
C THR A 148 -3.64 9.70 -18.98
N ALA A 149 -4.20 9.73 -17.77
CA ALA A 149 -5.51 10.33 -17.52
C ALA A 149 -5.49 11.86 -17.50
N GLU A 150 -4.32 12.47 -17.41
CA GLU A 150 -4.18 13.91 -17.53
C GLU A 150 -4.28 14.33 -19.00
#